data_204d51cb0c6d1cbf29fbae204435ef0b
#
_entry.id   204d51cb0c6d1cbf29fbae204435ef0b
#
_cell.length_a   1.000
_cell.length_b   1.000
_cell.length_c   1.000
_cell.angle_alpha   90.00
_cell.angle_beta   90.00
_cell.angle_gamma   90.00
#
_symmetry.space_group_name_H-M   'P 1'
#
loop_
_entity.id
_entity.type
_entity.pdbx_description
1 polymer ?
#
loop_
_entity_poly.entity_id
_entity_poly.type
_entity_poly.pdbx_seq_one_letter_code
_entity_poly.pdbx_strand_id
1 'polypeptide(L)'
;MLHLLAESLVATASTMSIVFIMLFLTGLMNELGLFYKISYLAKPLISFSHLPAVSASTFVVSLGSALAANTMIARMREEGGLTERQAFFCAIMNSVPVYFRELFTYHLAFVVPVLGLFAGGIYAIVALSTGIIKLFIVVILGRAYLPEGSDASKDADIPENKTTIFQAVLRSLNGQGRLFLRISSLFFIMTFLVLYLSEKGILQSINALPIAQIFRVPPETIVPLTIYVASPKAGITLL
;
A
#
# COMPACT_ATOMS: atom_id res chain seq x y z
N MET A 1 25.37 21.72 -13.47
CA MET A 1 24.23 22.16 -12.62
C MET A 1 22.96 22.40 -13.43
N LEU A 2 22.92 23.36 -14.38
CA LEU A 2 21.72 23.60 -15.22
C LEU A 2 21.30 22.37 -16.03
N HIS A 3 22.24 21.64 -16.58
CA HIS A 3 21.99 20.37 -17.28
C HIS A 3 21.32 19.34 -16.36
N LEU A 4 21.86 19.13 -15.15
CA LEU A 4 21.27 18.19 -14.16
C LEU A 4 19.85 18.58 -13.74
N LEU A 5 19.59 19.90 -13.57
CA LEU A 5 18.24 20.39 -13.29
C LEU A 5 17.29 20.08 -14.44
N ALA A 6 17.70 20.33 -15.67
CA ALA A 6 16.88 20.05 -16.85
C ALA A 6 16.59 18.54 -16.98
N GLU A 7 17.61 17.70 -16.83
CA GLU A 7 17.47 16.25 -16.91
C GLU A 7 16.55 15.70 -15.80
N SER A 8 16.74 16.16 -14.55
CA SER A 8 15.86 15.80 -13.42
C SER A 8 14.41 16.23 -13.67
N LEU A 9 14.21 17.40 -14.29
CA LEU A 9 12.88 17.93 -14.55
C LEU A 9 12.17 17.13 -15.65
N VAL A 10 12.87 16.76 -16.71
CA VAL A 10 12.34 15.92 -17.80
C VAL A 10 12.00 14.53 -17.28
N ALA A 11 12.90 13.89 -16.52
CA ALA A 11 12.66 12.58 -15.94
C ALA A 11 11.46 12.62 -14.99
N THR A 12 11.37 13.63 -14.12
CA THR A 12 10.25 13.82 -13.21
C THR A 12 8.94 14.03 -13.95
N ALA A 13 8.91 14.92 -14.95
CA ALA A 13 7.70 15.21 -15.71
C ALA A 13 7.17 13.96 -16.44
N SER A 14 8.05 13.19 -17.07
CA SER A 14 7.70 11.97 -17.78
C SER A 14 7.06 10.93 -16.83
N THR A 15 7.76 10.58 -15.75
CA THR A 15 7.30 9.57 -14.79
C THR A 15 6.05 10.05 -14.05
N MET A 16 6.03 11.28 -13.57
CA MET A 16 4.94 11.83 -12.79
C MET A 16 3.66 12.05 -13.60
N SER A 17 3.73 12.21 -14.91
CA SER A 17 2.52 12.23 -15.74
C SER A 17 1.75 10.93 -15.67
N ILE A 18 2.43 9.79 -15.73
CA ILE A 18 1.80 8.46 -15.59
C ILE A 18 1.28 8.26 -14.17
N VAL A 19 2.08 8.61 -13.17
CA VAL A 19 1.69 8.53 -11.75
C VAL A 19 0.44 9.37 -11.47
N PHE A 20 0.34 10.57 -12.06
CA PHE A 20 -0.83 11.43 -11.92
C PHE A 20 -2.11 10.76 -12.44
N ILE A 21 -2.05 10.21 -13.66
CA ILE A 21 -3.19 9.51 -14.27
C ILE A 21 -3.62 8.34 -13.39
N MET A 22 -2.68 7.54 -12.90
CA MET A 22 -2.98 6.38 -12.06
C MET A 22 -3.52 6.76 -10.69
N LEU A 23 -2.97 7.79 -10.05
CA LEU A 23 -3.50 8.33 -8.78
C LEU A 23 -4.90 8.89 -8.96
N PHE A 24 -5.16 9.61 -10.06
CA PHE A 24 -6.48 10.13 -10.38
C PHE A 24 -7.49 8.99 -10.56
N LEU A 25 -7.17 7.98 -11.37
CA LEU A 25 -8.04 6.81 -11.56
C LEU A 25 -8.31 6.09 -10.25
N THR A 26 -7.30 5.90 -9.43
CA THR A 26 -7.44 5.26 -8.11
C THR A 26 -8.31 6.10 -7.16
N GLY A 27 -8.10 7.41 -7.14
CA GLY A 27 -8.95 8.34 -6.39
C GLY A 27 -10.40 8.29 -6.84
N LEU A 28 -10.63 8.22 -8.16
CA LEU A 28 -11.96 8.06 -8.73
C LEU A 28 -12.62 6.74 -8.32
N MET A 29 -11.89 5.63 -8.36
CA MET A 29 -12.37 4.33 -7.87
C MET A 29 -12.77 4.39 -6.40
N ASN A 30 -12.00 5.10 -5.57
CA ASN A 30 -12.31 5.30 -4.16
C ASN A 30 -13.58 6.13 -3.97
N GLU A 31 -13.71 7.26 -4.66
CA GLU A 31 -14.88 8.14 -4.58
C GLU A 31 -16.16 7.49 -5.10
N LEU A 32 -16.06 6.61 -6.10
CA LEU A 32 -17.16 5.80 -6.62
C LEU A 32 -17.49 4.59 -5.71
N GLY A 33 -16.80 4.42 -4.60
CA GLY A 33 -17.05 3.35 -3.64
C GLY A 33 -16.69 1.95 -4.15
N LEU A 34 -15.87 1.83 -5.21
CA LEU A 34 -15.50 0.53 -5.77
C LEU A 34 -14.74 -0.34 -4.76
N PHE A 35 -13.91 0.27 -3.90
CA PHE A 35 -13.23 -0.47 -2.84
C PHE A 35 -14.18 -0.99 -1.77
N TYR A 36 -15.29 -0.29 -1.51
CA TYR A 36 -16.29 -0.75 -0.54
C TYR A 36 -17.07 -1.98 -1.03
N LYS A 37 -17.13 -2.22 -2.35
CA LYS A 37 -17.74 -3.46 -2.87
C LYS A 37 -17.01 -4.73 -2.37
N ILE A 38 -15.73 -4.62 -2.02
CA ILE A 38 -14.96 -5.71 -1.41
C ILE A 38 -15.50 -6.07 -0.01
N SER A 39 -16.17 -5.13 0.66
CA SER A 39 -16.76 -5.37 1.97
C SER A 39 -17.80 -6.49 1.96
N TYR A 40 -18.44 -6.77 0.81
CA TYR A 40 -19.33 -7.94 0.69
C TYR A 40 -18.62 -9.26 0.92
N LEU A 41 -17.30 -9.30 0.68
CA LEU A 41 -16.47 -10.47 0.96
C LEU A 41 -16.13 -10.60 2.46
N ALA A 42 -16.32 -9.55 3.25
CA ALA A 42 -16.01 -9.56 4.67
C ALA A 42 -16.79 -10.64 5.43
N LYS A 43 -18.11 -10.67 5.25
CA LYS A 43 -18.99 -11.63 5.96
C LYS A 43 -18.58 -13.09 5.74
N PRO A 44 -18.49 -13.61 4.49
CA PRO A 44 -18.07 -14.98 4.27
C PRO A 44 -16.66 -15.28 4.76
N LEU A 45 -15.70 -14.37 4.55
CA LEU A 45 -14.31 -14.56 4.99
C LEU A 45 -14.20 -14.67 6.51
N ILE A 46 -14.93 -13.82 7.24
CA ILE A 46 -14.98 -13.82 8.70
C ILE A 46 -15.64 -15.08 9.23
N SER A 47 -16.77 -15.49 8.65
CA SER A 47 -17.43 -16.73 8.98
C SER A 47 -16.54 -17.96 8.74
N PHE A 48 -15.87 -18.02 7.57
CA PHE A 48 -14.93 -19.10 7.26
C PHE A 48 -13.73 -19.18 8.23
N SER A 49 -13.35 -18.04 8.81
CA SER A 49 -12.21 -17.94 9.73
C SER A 49 -12.59 -18.10 11.20
N HIS A 50 -13.86 -18.38 11.53
CA HIS A 50 -14.41 -18.40 12.88
C HIS A 50 -14.13 -17.10 13.68
N LEU A 51 -13.95 -15.98 12.98
CA LEU A 51 -13.73 -14.69 13.59
C LEU A 51 -15.05 -14.13 14.14
N PRO A 52 -15.01 -13.33 15.22
CA PRO A 52 -16.20 -12.69 15.77
C PRO A 52 -16.87 -11.76 14.74
N ALA A 53 -18.19 -11.64 14.79
CA ALA A 53 -18.97 -10.80 13.86
C ALA A 53 -18.48 -9.34 13.78
N VAL A 54 -18.01 -8.79 14.90
CA VAL A 54 -17.43 -7.45 14.98
C VAL A 54 -16.22 -7.24 14.08
N SER A 55 -15.53 -8.32 13.67
CA SER A 55 -14.41 -8.25 12.74
C SER A 55 -14.83 -7.78 11.35
N ALA A 56 -16.11 -7.91 10.98
CA ALA A 56 -16.62 -7.41 9.71
C ALA A 56 -16.52 -5.88 9.61
N SER A 57 -16.85 -5.18 10.70
CA SER A 57 -16.73 -3.72 10.74
C SER A 57 -15.27 -3.26 10.67
N THR A 58 -14.37 -3.92 11.39
CA THR A 58 -12.94 -3.58 11.33
C THR A 58 -12.32 -3.90 9.96
N PHE A 59 -12.75 -4.97 9.29
CA PHE A 59 -12.35 -5.28 7.92
C PHE A 59 -12.76 -4.17 6.95
N VAL A 60 -14.00 -3.67 7.04
CA VAL A 60 -14.48 -2.55 6.21
C VAL A 60 -13.70 -1.27 6.52
N VAL A 61 -13.49 -0.94 7.80
CA VAL A 61 -12.70 0.23 8.21
C VAL A 61 -11.27 0.15 7.67
N SER A 62 -10.68 -1.03 7.59
CA SER A 62 -9.32 -1.21 7.09
C SER A 62 -9.15 -0.86 5.61
N LEU A 63 -10.21 -0.92 4.80
CA LEU A 63 -10.22 -0.41 3.43
C LEU A 63 -9.92 1.09 3.36
N GLY A 64 -10.39 1.86 4.35
CA GLY A 64 -10.08 3.27 4.48
C GLY A 64 -8.76 3.53 5.21
N SER A 65 -8.58 2.90 6.36
CA SER A 65 -7.43 3.12 7.24
C SER A 65 -7.09 1.87 8.05
N ALA A 66 -5.95 1.25 7.74
CA ALA A 66 -5.41 0.14 8.53
C ALA A 66 -5.16 0.53 9.99
N LEU A 67 -4.68 1.76 10.22
CA LEU A 67 -4.43 2.26 11.57
C LEU A 67 -5.74 2.36 12.36
N ALA A 68 -6.79 2.95 11.79
CA ALA A 68 -8.09 3.06 12.44
C ALA A 68 -8.69 1.69 12.77
N ALA A 69 -8.60 0.73 11.84
CA ALA A 69 -9.08 -0.63 12.06
C ALA A 69 -8.33 -1.33 13.21
N ASN A 70 -7.01 -1.22 13.24
CA ASN A 70 -6.19 -1.82 14.29
C ASN A 70 -6.40 -1.14 15.66
N THR A 71 -6.59 0.17 15.68
CA THR A 71 -6.96 0.91 16.91
C THR A 71 -8.32 0.45 17.44
N MET A 72 -9.27 0.21 16.55
CA MET A 72 -10.59 -0.31 16.91
C MET A 72 -10.49 -1.71 17.52
N ILE A 73 -9.66 -2.61 16.95
CA ILE A 73 -9.40 -3.94 17.50
C ILE A 73 -8.76 -3.84 18.90
N ALA A 74 -7.74 -2.99 19.05
CA ALA A 74 -7.06 -2.81 20.33
C ALA A 74 -8.03 -2.36 21.43
N ARG A 75 -8.88 -1.39 21.11
CA ARG A 75 -9.91 -0.91 22.02
C ARG A 75 -10.92 -2.00 22.38
N MET A 76 -11.42 -2.77 21.41
CA MET A 76 -12.35 -3.86 21.65
C MET A 76 -11.73 -4.96 22.55
N ARG A 77 -10.43 -5.19 22.41
CA ARG A 77 -9.70 -6.11 23.29
C ARG A 77 -9.62 -5.56 24.72
N GLU A 78 -9.29 -4.28 24.89
CA GLU A 78 -9.22 -3.61 26.20
C GLU A 78 -10.57 -3.59 26.91
N GLU A 79 -11.67 -3.42 26.18
CA GLU A 79 -13.04 -3.46 26.68
C GLU A 79 -13.54 -4.91 26.95
N GLY A 80 -12.72 -5.93 26.70
CA GLY A 80 -13.07 -7.35 26.93
C GLY A 80 -13.98 -7.97 25.87
N GLY A 81 -14.25 -7.25 24.78
CA GLY A 81 -15.07 -7.74 23.66
C GLY A 81 -14.36 -8.72 22.75
N LEU A 82 -13.03 -8.74 22.77
CA LEU A 82 -12.18 -9.68 22.00
C LEU A 82 -11.13 -10.31 22.90
N THR A 83 -10.95 -11.62 22.74
CA THR A 83 -9.79 -12.30 23.32
C THR A 83 -8.51 -11.89 22.59
N GLU A 84 -7.35 -12.09 23.20
CA GLU A 84 -6.06 -11.77 22.58
C GLU A 84 -5.86 -12.49 21.23
N ARG A 85 -6.23 -13.77 21.17
CA ARG A 85 -6.16 -14.58 19.93
C ARG A 85 -7.09 -14.05 18.86
N GLN A 86 -8.33 -13.70 19.20
CA GLN A 86 -9.28 -13.09 18.26
C GLN A 86 -8.76 -11.77 17.73
N ALA A 87 -8.25 -10.90 18.60
CA ALA A 87 -7.68 -9.60 18.21
C ALA A 87 -6.49 -9.77 17.24
N PHE A 88 -5.61 -10.74 17.50
CA PHE A 88 -4.48 -11.07 16.63
C PHE A 88 -4.94 -11.50 15.23
N PHE A 89 -5.87 -12.46 15.15
CA PHE A 89 -6.37 -12.91 13.85
C PHE A 89 -7.19 -11.83 13.13
N CYS A 90 -7.94 -10.99 13.84
CA CYS A 90 -8.62 -9.82 13.26
C CYS A 90 -7.62 -8.83 12.65
N ALA A 91 -6.51 -8.55 13.33
CA ALA A 91 -5.48 -7.64 12.83
C ALA A 91 -4.82 -8.17 11.54
N ILE A 92 -4.53 -9.48 11.47
CA ILE A 92 -4.02 -10.09 10.25
C ILE A 92 -5.07 -10.05 9.13
N MET A 93 -6.33 -10.39 9.42
CA MET A 93 -7.42 -10.35 8.44
C MET A 93 -7.61 -8.94 7.85
N ASN A 94 -7.51 -7.91 8.70
CA ASN A 94 -7.63 -6.51 8.25
C ASN A 94 -6.51 -6.08 7.30
N SER A 95 -5.38 -6.79 7.25
CA SER A 95 -4.33 -6.50 6.27
C SER A 95 -4.72 -6.92 4.84
N VAL A 96 -5.62 -7.88 4.68
CA VAL A 96 -6.02 -8.40 3.36
C VAL A 96 -6.63 -7.32 2.47
N PRO A 97 -7.69 -6.59 2.89
CA PRO A 97 -8.25 -5.50 2.08
C PRO A 97 -7.27 -4.35 1.88
N VAL A 98 -6.33 -4.15 2.81
CA VAL A 98 -5.26 -3.14 2.65
C VAL A 98 -4.35 -3.50 1.48
N TYR A 99 -3.87 -4.75 1.37
CA TYR A 99 -3.07 -5.19 0.22
C TYR A 99 -3.80 -5.03 -1.10
N PHE A 100 -5.10 -5.35 -1.11
CA PHE A 100 -5.91 -5.16 -2.31
C PHE A 100 -6.03 -3.68 -2.70
N ARG A 101 -6.30 -2.80 -1.74
CA ARG A 101 -6.32 -1.35 -1.99
C ARG A 101 -4.95 -0.85 -2.44
N GLU A 102 -3.86 -1.26 -1.78
CA GLU A 102 -2.50 -0.85 -2.12
C GLU A 102 -2.04 -1.32 -3.49
N LEU A 103 -2.61 -2.42 -4.01
CA LEU A 103 -2.38 -2.81 -5.40
C LEU A 103 -2.69 -1.64 -6.34
N PHE A 104 -3.81 -0.97 -6.15
CA PHE A 104 -4.22 0.16 -7.01
C PHE A 104 -3.60 1.48 -6.59
N THR A 105 -3.55 1.77 -5.28
CA THR A 105 -3.13 3.09 -4.77
C THR A 105 -1.62 3.27 -4.71
N TYR A 106 -0.85 2.19 -4.69
CA TYR A 106 0.60 2.23 -4.54
C TYR A 106 1.32 1.47 -5.65
N HIS A 107 1.01 0.17 -5.85
CA HIS A 107 1.77 -0.65 -6.80
C HIS A 107 1.51 -0.23 -8.25
N LEU A 108 0.28 -0.21 -8.69
CA LEU A 108 -0.07 0.19 -10.05
C LEU A 108 0.07 1.71 -10.28
N ALA A 109 -0.22 2.52 -9.25
CA ALA A 109 -0.18 3.97 -9.40
C ALA A 109 1.23 4.56 -9.31
N PHE A 110 2.15 3.92 -8.59
CA PHE A 110 3.48 4.47 -8.32
C PHE A 110 4.60 3.50 -8.68
N VAL A 111 4.58 2.26 -8.15
CA VAL A 111 5.71 1.33 -8.30
C VAL A 111 5.91 0.92 -9.75
N VAL A 112 4.83 0.53 -10.44
CA VAL A 112 4.91 0.11 -11.86
C VAL A 112 5.36 1.25 -12.78
N PRO A 113 4.85 2.49 -12.69
CA PRO A 113 5.36 3.60 -13.48
C PRO A 113 6.84 3.93 -13.22
N VAL A 114 7.33 3.76 -12.00
CA VAL A 114 8.72 4.09 -11.63
C VAL A 114 9.69 2.96 -12.01
N LEU A 115 9.37 1.71 -11.69
CA LEU A 115 10.26 0.56 -11.93
C LEU A 115 10.05 -0.12 -13.30
N GLY A 116 9.05 0.33 -14.06
CA GLY A 116 8.64 -0.33 -15.29
C GLY A 116 7.74 -1.54 -15.05
N LEU A 117 7.13 -2.01 -16.16
CA LEU A 117 6.11 -3.07 -16.11
C LEU A 117 6.65 -4.40 -15.57
N PHE A 118 7.88 -4.76 -15.89
CA PHE A 118 8.45 -6.05 -15.49
C PHE A 118 8.78 -6.07 -13.99
N ALA A 119 9.66 -5.20 -13.50
CA ALA A 119 10.08 -5.18 -12.11
C ALA A 119 8.93 -4.74 -11.18
N GLY A 120 8.21 -3.68 -11.55
CA GLY A 120 7.04 -3.20 -10.82
C GLY A 120 5.89 -4.20 -10.81
N GLY A 121 5.68 -4.93 -11.92
CA GLY A 121 4.69 -6.01 -12.02
C GLY A 121 5.01 -7.18 -11.09
N ILE A 122 6.26 -7.65 -11.07
CA ILE A 122 6.71 -8.69 -10.12
C ILE A 122 6.48 -8.23 -8.68
N TYR A 123 6.86 -6.99 -8.35
CA TYR A 123 6.65 -6.44 -7.01
C TYR A 123 5.15 -6.42 -6.62
N ALA A 124 4.28 -6.00 -7.53
CA ALA A 124 2.83 -6.01 -7.32
C ALA A 124 2.27 -7.43 -7.10
N ILE A 125 2.74 -8.42 -7.89
CA ILE A 125 2.33 -9.83 -7.75
C ILE A 125 2.78 -10.39 -6.39
N VAL A 126 4.01 -10.12 -5.96
CA VAL A 126 4.53 -10.57 -4.65
C VAL A 126 3.71 -9.95 -3.51
N ALA A 127 3.39 -8.65 -3.59
CA ALA A 127 2.57 -7.98 -2.59
C ALA A 127 1.16 -8.58 -2.52
N LEU A 128 0.51 -8.80 -3.68
CA LEU A 128 -0.82 -9.41 -3.74
C LEU A 128 -0.79 -10.84 -3.20
N SER A 129 0.23 -11.64 -3.58
CA SER A 129 0.42 -13.00 -3.07
C SER A 129 0.58 -13.02 -1.55
N THR A 130 1.28 -12.04 -0.98
CA THR A 130 1.40 -11.88 0.48
C THR A 130 0.04 -11.68 1.13
N GLY A 131 -0.84 -10.85 0.54
CA GLY A 131 -2.21 -10.67 1.02
C GLY A 131 -3.03 -11.96 0.97
N ILE A 132 -2.93 -12.72 -0.12
CA ILE A 132 -3.61 -14.00 -0.31
C ILE A 132 -3.09 -15.05 0.70
N ILE A 133 -1.78 -15.15 0.89
CA ILE A 133 -1.17 -16.07 1.87
C ILE A 133 -1.66 -15.74 3.27
N LYS A 134 -1.69 -14.46 3.66
CA LYS A 134 -2.23 -14.04 4.96
C LYS A 134 -3.70 -14.42 5.12
N LEU A 135 -4.50 -14.27 4.09
CA LEU A 135 -5.89 -14.71 4.10
C LEU A 135 -6.00 -16.21 4.39
N PHE A 136 -5.25 -17.05 3.67
CA PHE A 136 -5.24 -18.49 3.90
C PHE A 136 -4.77 -18.85 5.32
N ILE A 137 -3.72 -18.19 5.81
CA ILE A 137 -3.23 -18.39 7.18
C ILE A 137 -4.34 -18.09 8.19
N VAL A 138 -5.05 -16.97 8.05
CA VAL A 138 -6.12 -16.60 8.99
C VAL A 138 -7.29 -17.56 8.89
N VAL A 139 -7.68 -18.00 7.70
CA VAL A 139 -8.78 -18.97 7.54
C VAL A 139 -8.42 -20.31 8.16
N ILE A 140 -7.22 -20.85 7.88
CA ILE A 140 -6.80 -22.16 8.37
C ILE A 140 -6.60 -22.13 9.90
N LEU A 141 -5.81 -21.17 10.38
CA LEU A 141 -5.49 -21.10 11.82
C LEU A 141 -6.68 -20.58 12.63
N GLY A 142 -7.49 -19.68 12.08
CA GLY A 142 -8.72 -19.22 12.72
C GLY A 142 -9.66 -20.39 12.99
N ARG A 143 -9.89 -21.25 11.99
CA ARG A 143 -10.70 -22.48 12.17
C ARG A 143 -10.11 -23.46 13.17
N ALA A 144 -8.78 -23.56 13.24
CA ALA A 144 -8.11 -24.50 14.14
C ALA A 144 -8.07 -24.02 15.59
N TYR A 145 -7.97 -22.71 15.82
CA TYR A 145 -7.69 -22.16 17.15
C TYR A 145 -8.81 -21.31 17.76
N LEU A 146 -9.81 -20.91 16.94
CA LEU A 146 -10.96 -20.16 17.43
C LEU A 146 -12.19 -21.08 17.52
N PRO A 147 -13.03 -20.95 18.57
CA PRO A 147 -14.33 -21.59 18.61
C PRO A 147 -15.20 -21.07 17.46
N GLU A 148 -16.17 -21.87 17.01
CA GLU A 148 -17.13 -21.41 16.01
C GLU A 148 -17.73 -20.08 16.44
N GLY A 149 -17.50 -19.05 15.58
CA GLY A 149 -17.94 -17.68 15.87
C GLY A 149 -19.47 -17.62 15.88
N SER A 150 -20.01 -16.86 16.81
CA SER A 150 -21.43 -16.52 16.80
C SER A 150 -21.76 -15.77 15.50
N ASP A 151 -22.91 -16.11 14.91
CA ASP A 151 -23.43 -15.61 13.64
C ASP A 151 -23.00 -14.18 13.29
N ALA A 152 -22.25 -14.07 12.19
CA ALA A 152 -21.82 -12.79 11.60
C ALA A 152 -23.01 -11.97 11.01
N SER A 153 -24.23 -12.25 11.47
CA SER A 153 -25.47 -11.72 10.93
C SER A 153 -25.83 -10.31 11.41
N LYS A 154 -25.11 -9.73 12.38
CA LYS A 154 -25.35 -8.35 12.78
C LYS A 154 -24.69 -7.40 11.79
N ASP A 155 -25.53 -6.60 11.17
CA ASP A 155 -25.26 -5.70 10.06
C ASP A 155 -24.00 -4.82 10.30
N ALA A 156 -22.95 -5.09 9.53
CA ALA A 156 -21.98 -4.05 9.26
C ALA A 156 -22.68 -3.10 8.26
N ASP A 157 -23.13 -1.96 8.74
CA ASP A 157 -23.62 -0.88 7.89
C ASP A 157 -22.51 -0.51 6.90
N ILE A 158 -22.71 -0.93 5.65
CA ILE A 158 -21.81 -0.57 4.56
C ILE A 158 -22.25 0.83 4.14
N PRO A 159 -21.38 1.86 4.26
CA PRO A 159 -21.72 3.20 3.85
C PRO A 159 -22.07 3.21 2.35
N GLU A 160 -23.32 3.45 2.03
CA GLU A 160 -23.76 3.59 0.65
C GLU A 160 -23.31 4.95 0.13
N ASN A 161 -22.26 4.95 -0.65
CA ASN A 161 -21.68 6.19 -1.19
C ASN A 161 -22.46 6.60 -2.47
N LYS A 162 -23.44 7.49 -2.33
CA LYS A 162 -24.24 8.06 -3.43
C LYS A 162 -23.56 9.29 -4.03
N THR A 163 -22.29 9.15 -4.44
CA THR A 163 -21.56 10.26 -5.04
C THR A 163 -21.83 10.30 -6.56
N THR A 164 -22.22 11.46 -7.09
CA THR A 164 -22.36 11.65 -8.54
C THR A 164 -20.98 11.59 -9.20
N ILE A 165 -20.88 11.04 -10.43
CA ILE A 165 -19.60 10.91 -11.16
C ILE A 165 -18.83 12.23 -11.21
N PHE A 166 -19.53 13.34 -11.48
CA PHE A 166 -18.90 14.67 -11.53
C PHE A 166 -18.28 15.09 -10.18
N GLN A 167 -18.99 14.84 -9.08
CA GLN A 167 -18.47 15.10 -7.72
C GLN A 167 -17.29 14.18 -7.39
N ALA A 168 -17.34 12.92 -7.82
CA ALA A 168 -16.24 11.97 -7.64
C ALA A 168 -14.98 12.43 -8.37
N VAL A 169 -15.12 12.93 -9.60
CA VAL A 169 -14.01 13.52 -10.39
C VAL A 169 -13.38 14.71 -9.67
N LEU A 170 -14.19 15.69 -9.25
CA LEU A 170 -13.69 16.88 -8.54
C LEU A 170 -13.02 16.53 -7.20
N ARG A 171 -13.62 15.63 -6.42
CA ARG A 171 -13.05 15.17 -5.15
C ARG A 171 -11.75 14.40 -5.35
N SER A 172 -11.70 13.55 -6.37
CA SER A 172 -10.48 12.82 -6.72
C SER A 172 -9.35 13.76 -7.10
N LEU A 173 -9.59 14.75 -7.96
CA LEU A 173 -8.59 15.76 -8.35
C LEU A 173 -8.09 16.54 -7.13
N ASN A 174 -8.98 17.06 -6.31
CA ASN A 174 -8.62 17.84 -5.12
C ASN A 174 -7.94 17.01 -4.04
N GLY A 175 -8.41 15.78 -3.81
CA GLY A 175 -7.86 14.87 -2.81
C GLY A 175 -6.47 14.37 -3.17
N GLN A 176 -6.24 14.04 -4.44
CA GLN A 176 -4.96 13.50 -4.91
C GLN A 176 -3.92 14.59 -5.21
N GLY A 177 -4.33 15.83 -5.46
CA GLY A 177 -3.42 16.92 -5.85
C GLY A 177 -2.31 17.17 -4.82
N ARG A 178 -2.65 17.22 -3.53
CA ARG A 178 -1.65 17.41 -2.46
C ARG A 178 -0.69 16.21 -2.35
N LEU A 179 -1.21 15.00 -2.46
CA LEU A 179 -0.40 13.78 -2.45
C LEU A 179 0.54 13.75 -3.66
N PHE A 180 0.01 14.06 -4.84
CA PHE A 180 0.78 14.13 -6.08
C PHE A 180 1.92 15.13 -6.00
N LEU A 181 1.64 16.37 -5.54
CA LEU A 181 2.68 17.40 -5.38
C LEU A 181 3.78 16.95 -4.43
N ARG A 182 3.42 16.33 -3.30
CA ARG A 182 4.39 15.79 -2.34
C ARG A 182 5.26 14.70 -2.95
N ILE A 183 4.66 13.77 -3.69
CA ILE A 183 5.40 12.67 -4.34
C ILE A 183 6.29 13.23 -5.44
N SER A 184 5.79 14.14 -6.28
CA SER A 184 6.56 14.75 -7.37
C SER A 184 7.73 15.57 -6.87
N SER A 185 7.55 16.33 -5.79
CA SER A 185 8.65 17.09 -5.17
C SER A 185 9.72 16.17 -4.62
N LEU A 186 9.33 15.10 -3.93
CA LEU A 186 10.28 14.12 -3.39
C LEU A 186 11.03 13.41 -4.52
N PHE A 187 10.32 12.98 -5.56
CA PHE A 187 10.90 12.32 -6.72
C PHE A 187 11.91 13.23 -7.43
N PHE A 188 11.56 14.51 -7.67
CA PHE A 188 12.45 15.49 -8.27
C PHE A 188 13.73 15.69 -7.44
N ILE A 189 13.58 15.90 -6.11
CA ILE A 189 14.72 16.10 -5.22
C ILE A 189 15.63 14.87 -5.23
N MET A 190 15.07 13.67 -5.16
CA MET A 190 15.83 12.42 -5.17
C MET A 190 16.54 12.20 -6.51
N THR A 191 15.85 12.39 -7.62
CA THR A 191 16.46 12.27 -8.97
C THR A 191 17.61 13.27 -9.14
N PHE A 192 17.39 14.52 -8.76
CA PHE A 192 18.45 15.53 -8.81
C PHE A 192 19.65 15.16 -7.92
N LEU A 193 19.39 14.71 -6.69
CA LEU A 193 20.44 14.30 -5.76
C LEU A 193 21.26 13.14 -6.30
N VAL A 194 20.60 12.14 -6.88
CA VAL A 194 21.28 10.96 -7.46
C VAL A 194 22.13 11.36 -8.65
N LEU A 195 21.61 12.16 -9.58
CA LEU A 195 22.38 12.65 -10.71
C LEU A 195 23.59 13.50 -10.27
N TYR A 196 23.40 14.36 -9.28
CA TYR A 196 24.46 15.17 -8.70
C TYR A 196 25.56 14.32 -8.03
N LEU A 197 25.18 13.34 -7.19
CA LEU A 197 26.13 12.45 -6.53
C LEU A 197 26.84 11.53 -7.53
N SER A 198 26.15 11.11 -8.58
CA SER A 198 26.72 10.34 -9.70
C SER A 198 27.77 11.14 -10.44
N GLU A 199 27.47 12.39 -10.83
CA GLU A 199 28.42 13.30 -11.51
C GLU A 199 29.67 13.55 -10.66
N LYS A 200 29.52 13.60 -9.33
CA LYS A 200 30.64 13.76 -8.39
C LYS A 200 31.41 12.48 -8.10
N GLY A 201 31.02 11.34 -8.64
CA GLY A 201 31.66 10.05 -8.38
C GLY A 201 31.43 9.48 -6.98
N ILE A 202 30.58 10.11 -6.15
CA ILE A 202 30.37 9.70 -4.76
C ILE A 202 29.64 8.35 -4.70
N LEU A 203 28.71 8.10 -5.61
CA LEU A 203 27.98 6.82 -5.66
C LEU A 203 28.91 5.64 -5.97
N GLN A 204 29.93 5.85 -6.80
CA GLN A 204 30.92 4.81 -7.11
C GLN A 204 31.74 4.41 -5.88
N SER A 205 32.04 5.36 -5.00
CA SER A 205 32.74 5.09 -3.73
C SER A 205 31.89 4.26 -2.75
N ILE A 206 30.58 4.49 -2.73
CA ILE A 206 29.64 3.73 -1.88
C ILE A 206 29.44 2.30 -2.44
N ASN A 207 29.37 2.15 -3.77
CA ASN A 207 29.24 0.87 -4.45
C ASN A 207 30.48 -0.04 -4.26
N ALA A 208 31.62 0.53 -3.90
CA ALA A 208 32.85 -0.22 -3.61
C ALA A 208 32.83 -0.92 -2.22
N LEU A 209 31.81 -0.71 -1.39
CA LEU A 209 31.70 -1.38 -0.09
C LEU A 209 31.49 -2.89 -0.25
N PRO A 210 32.12 -3.74 0.60
CA PRO A 210 32.01 -5.19 0.51
C PRO A 210 30.62 -5.75 0.81
N ILE A 211 29.67 -4.92 1.22
CA ILE A 211 28.30 -5.29 1.56
C ILE A 211 27.57 -5.95 0.37
N ALA A 212 27.78 -5.45 -0.83
CA ALA A 212 27.21 -6.03 -2.05
C ALA A 212 27.62 -7.49 -2.27
N GLN A 213 28.87 -7.81 -1.95
CA GLN A 213 29.42 -9.17 -2.09
C GLN A 213 28.79 -10.14 -1.08
N ILE A 214 28.53 -9.68 0.16
CA ILE A 214 27.88 -10.49 1.21
C ILE A 214 26.47 -10.90 0.77
N PHE A 215 25.70 -9.97 0.21
CA PHE A 215 24.32 -10.22 -0.25
C PHE A 215 24.23 -10.75 -1.69
N ARG A 216 25.34 -10.88 -2.40
CA ARG A 216 25.42 -11.30 -3.81
C ARG A 216 24.48 -10.47 -4.72
N VAL A 217 24.44 -9.15 -4.45
CA VAL A 217 23.65 -8.21 -5.26
C VAL A 217 24.60 -7.25 -5.99
N PRO A 218 24.15 -6.65 -7.11
CA PRO A 218 24.93 -5.62 -7.79
C PRO A 218 25.25 -4.46 -6.82
N PRO A 219 26.48 -3.93 -6.80
CA PRO A 219 26.87 -2.85 -5.90
C PRO A 219 25.95 -1.63 -5.95
N GLU A 220 25.40 -1.33 -7.12
CA GLU A 220 24.48 -0.21 -7.37
C GLU A 220 23.17 -0.31 -6.57
N THR A 221 22.80 -1.52 -6.13
CA THR A 221 21.56 -1.73 -5.36
C THR A 221 21.69 -1.38 -3.88
N ILE A 222 22.91 -1.22 -3.37
CA ILE A 222 23.16 -0.98 -1.92
C ILE A 222 22.55 0.35 -1.47
N VAL A 223 22.76 1.43 -2.22
CA VAL A 223 22.24 2.76 -1.88
C VAL A 223 20.72 2.78 -1.90
N PRO A 224 20.04 2.33 -2.98
CA PRO A 224 18.58 2.22 -2.99
C PRO A 224 18.02 1.37 -1.86
N LEU A 225 18.66 0.23 -1.57
CA LEU A 225 18.23 -0.69 -0.51
C LEU A 225 18.33 -0.04 0.88
N THR A 226 19.40 0.68 1.16
CA THR A 226 19.60 1.39 2.43
C THR A 226 18.52 2.47 2.62
N ILE A 227 18.22 3.20 1.56
CA ILE A 227 17.19 4.24 1.60
C ILE A 227 15.79 3.63 1.68
N TYR A 228 15.57 2.47 1.04
CA TYR A 228 14.30 1.74 1.12
C TYR A 228 13.93 1.36 2.57
N VAL A 229 14.90 1.00 3.40
CA VAL A 229 14.66 0.69 4.82
C VAL A 229 14.10 1.90 5.57
N ALA A 230 14.58 3.11 5.25
CA ALA A 230 14.11 4.35 5.87
C ALA A 230 12.81 4.87 5.23
N SER A 231 12.70 4.75 3.91
CA SER A 231 11.54 5.21 3.14
C SER A 231 11.38 4.35 1.87
N PRO A 232 10.40 3.42 1.84
CA PRO A 232 10.18 2.57 0.68
C PRO A 232 9.96 3.35 -0.63
N LYS A 233 9.23 4.47 -0.57
CA LYS A 233 9.01 5.31 -1.76
C LYS A 233 10.30 5.92 -2.28
N ALA A 234 11.15 6.46 -1.40
CA ALA A 234 12.42 7.04 -1.80
C ALA A 234 13.40 5.98 -2.32
N GLY A 235 13.47 4.80 -1.70
CA GLY A 235 14.32 3.70 -2.16
C GLY A 235 13.95 3.21 -3.55
N ILE A 236 12.63 3.08 -3.84
CA ILE A 236 12.14 2.66 -5.16
C ILE A 236 12.48 3.69 -6.25
N THR A 237 12.50 4.97 -5.95
CA THR A 237 12.86 6.01 -6.93
C THR A 237 14.33 6.01 -7.30
N LEU A 238 15.18 5.30 -6.56
CA LEU A 238 16.62 5.19 -6.78
C LEU A 238 17.04 3.89 -7.49
N LEU A 239 16.12 2.93 -7.63
CA LEU A 239 16.32 1.70 -8.41
C LEU A 239 16.13 1.95 -9.90
#